data_75b5c2d655b4168f942d9147918ee475
#
_entry.id   75b5c2d655b4168f942d9147918ee475
#
_cell.length_a   1.000
_cell.length_b   1.000
_cell.length_c   1.000
_cell.angle_alpha   90.00
_cell.angle_beta   90.00
_cell.angle_gamma   90.00
#
_symmetry.space_group_name_H-M   'P 1'
#
loop_
_entity.id
_entity.type
_entity.pdbx_description
1 polymer ?
#
loop_
_entity_poly.entity_id
_entity_poly.type
_entity_poly.pdbx_seq_one_letter_code
_entity_poly.pdbx_strand_id
1 'polypeptide(L)'
;MRRLALFLTVLVLLPLAASASEPERTVDINIERKLTNFDLGINGGEISPDGTQVLIYGEDGYAHLLSAENADDESTDVRLENETTNSLKAVGWHPGGKSALLVGSGGTVLRYNSSNYALGEAEGSASMAGKNINAVHFTAGSSVAYLGTDDGQIWKYYADTFTLLNNEASSRITDIDCLKNKNICVLGTLNDGIAVIDQADTVTWISNSRFHTWVGIGCEDPTMNSCTGFASGMKTAPIEIDIIDSTQSTLGPITILGELDGDMIGDNTAADSSTIISLAPLGMARWNQYTEDAFLMFSNHNASEEDVLLGGDSYAFAWENSEYSGFLITSQGRIVSFEPANEIDDGDVPYVLVILVALCVPGVFIGLIYWNSPWLQKKYANLFKRNKSGEK
;
A
#
# COMPACT_ATOMS: atom_id res chain seq x y z
N MET A 1 43.09 -14.85 -34.53
CA MET A 1 41.89 -15.74 -34.49
C MET A 1 41.35 -15.99 -33.08
N ARG A 2 42.14 -16.38 -32.10
CA ARG A 2 41.67 -16.45 -30.67
C ARG A 2 41.03 -15.15 -30.15
N ARG A 3 41.53 -13.98 -30.56
CA ARG A 3 41.01 -12.67 -30.16
C ARG A 3 39.65 -12.32 -30.77
N LEU A 4 39.37 -12.82 -31.99
CA LEU A 4 38.08 -12.59 -32.68
C LEU A 4 36.97 -13.43 -32.07
N ALA A 5 37.25 -14.68 -31.65
CA ALA A 5 36.31 -15.54 -30.98
C ALA A 5 35.93 -14.99 -29.59
N LEU A 6 36.91 -14.43 -28.86
CA LEU A 6 36.68 -13.80 -27.58
C LEU A 6 35.82 -12.52 -27.71
N PHE A 7 36.02 -11.75 -28.78
CA PHE A 7 35.24 -10.53 -29.04
C PHE A 7 33.79 -10.85 -29.40
N LEU A 8 33.55 -11.92 -30.17
CA LEU A 8 32.19 -12.40 -30.50
C LEU A 8 31.46 -12.94 -29.27
N THR A 9 32.16 -13.65 -28.38
CA THR A 9 31.55 -14.16 -27.13
C THR A 9 31.16 -13.03 -26.17
N VAL A 10 31.97 -11.98 -26.08
CA VAL A 10 31.68 -10.79 -25.27
C VAL A 10 30.51 -10.00 -25.88
N LEU A 11 30.44 -9.89 -27.21
CA LEU A 11 29.35 -9.17 -27.90
C LEU A 11 27.98 -9.88 -27.76
N VAL A 12 27.97 -11.20 -27.63
CA VAL A 12 26.73 -11.99 -27.40
C VAL A 12 26.29 -11.98 -25.93
N LEU A 13 27.23 -11.78 -25.00
CA LEU A 13 26.93 -11.72 -23.56
C LEU A 13 26.56 -10.31 -23.07
N LEU A 14 26.94 -9.25 -23.81
CA LEU A 14 26.62 -7.87 -23.42
C LEU A 14 25.12 -7.54 -23.35
N PRO A 15 24.24 -8.04 -24.24
CA PRO A 15 22.80 -7.78 -24.08
C PRO A 15 22.14 -8.57 -22.93
N LEU A 16 22.76 -9.65 -22.46
CA LEU A 16 22.25 -10.42 -21.31
C LEU A 16 22.55 -9.77 -19.96
N ALA A 17 23.45 -8.79 -19.91
CA ALA A 17 23.82 -8.08 -18.68
C ALA A 17 23.11 -6.72 -18.52
N ALA A 18 22.29 -6.30 -19.48
CA ALA A 18 21.68 -4.98 -19.53
C ALA A 18 20.16 -4.96 -19.28
N SER A 19 19.54 -6.09 -18.96
CA SER A 19 18.20 -6.07 -18.39
C SER A 19 18.37 -5.87 -16.87
N ALA A 20 18.43 -4.61 -16.43
CA ALA A 20 17.98 -4.30 -15.10
C ALA A 20 16.51 -4.79 -15.06
N SER A 21 16.23 -5.82 -14.28
CA SER A 21 14.85 -6.22 -14.00
C SER A 21 14.21 -5.01 -13.34
N GLU A 22 13.24 -4.40 -14.00
CA GLU A 22 12.30 -3.50 -13.34
C GLU A 22 11.69 -4.28 -12.17
N PRO A 23 11.38 -3.62 -11.04
CA PRO A 23 10.73 -4.30 -9.94
C PRO A 23 9.42 -4.92 -10.48
N GLU A 24 9.33 -6.23 -10.39
CA GLU A 24 8.18 -7.00 -10.84
C GLU A 24 6.94 -6.52 -10.07
N ARG A 25 6.01 -5.85 -10.76
CA ARG A 25 4.69 -5.56 -10.22
C ARG A 25 3.92 -6.88 -10.06
N THR A 26 3.21 -7.02 -8.95
CA THR A 26 2.40 -8.22 -8.70
C THR A 26 0.95 -8.05 -9.14
N VAL A 27 0.54 -6.81 -9.48
CA VAL A 27 -0.81 -6.48 -9.94
C VAL A 27 -0.77 -5.62 -11.20
N ASP A 28 -1.76 -5.82 -12.05
CA ASP A 28 -2.10 -4.90 -13.13
C ASP A 28 -3.11 -3.88 -12.62
N ILE A 29 -3.01 -2.62 -13.07
CA ILE A 29 -3.86 -1.52 -12.64
C ILE A 29 -4.61 -0.94 -13.85
N ASN A 30 -5.87 -0.52 -13.64
CA ASN A 30 -6.67 0.11 -14.68
C ASN A 30 -7.49 1.29 -14.11
N ILE A 31 -7.53 2.43 -14.81
CA ILE A 31 -8.37 3.57 -14.40
C ILE A 31 -9.81 3.27 -14.83
N GLU A 32 -10.71 3.11 -13.86
CA GLU A 32 -12.11 2.83 -14.12
C GLU A 32 -12.89 4.13 -14.37
N ARG A 33 -12.79 5.08 -13.43
CA ARG A 33 -13.52 6.33 -13.51
C ARG A 33 -12.94 7.42 -12.61
N LYS A 34 -13.49 8.61 -12.68
CA LYS A 34 -13.23 9.71 -11.75
C LYS A 34 -14.53 10.18 -11.10
N LEU A 35 -14.53 10.40 -9.79
CA LEU A 35 -15.72 10.82 -9.04
C LEU A 35 -16.24 12.18 -9.49
N THR A 36 -15.34 13.11 -9.83
CA THR A 36 -15.67 14.44 -10.34
C THR A 36 -14.60 14.96 -11.29
N ASN A 37 -14.91 16.04 -12.02
CA ASN A 37 -13.96 16.69 -12.92
C ASN A 37 -12.99 17.67 -12.22
N PHE A 38 -13.12 17.88 -10.92
CA PHE A 38 -12.24 18.75 -10.13
C PHE A 38 -11.54 17.92 -9.03
N ASP A 39 -10.49 18.49 -8.48
CA ASP A 39 -9.77 17.89 -7.37
C ASP A 39 -10.65 17.89 -6.12
N LEU A 40 -10.80 16.74 -5.51
CA LEU A 40 -11.60 16.54 -4.30
C LEU A 40 -10.80 16.64 -3.01
N GLY A 41 -9.46 16.59 -3.09
CA GLY A 41 -8.61 16.54 -1.92
C GLY A 41 -8.97 15.36 -1.01
N ILE A 42 -9.11 14.15 -1.59
CA ILE A 42 -9.42 12.95 -0.80
C ILE A 42 -8.21 12.63 0.08
N ASN A 43 -8.47 12.51 1.39
CA ASN A 43 -7.45 12.26 2.41
C ASN A 43 -7.34 10.79 2.79
N GLY A 44 -8.39 10.01 2.56
CA GLY A 44 -8.40 8.59 2.90
C GLY A 44 -9.78 7.95 2.82
N GLY A 45 -9.86 6.74 3.35
CA GLY A 45 -11.10 5.97 3.45
C GLY A 45 -10.96 4.84 4.45
N GLU A 46 -12.05 4.09 4.66
CA GLU A 46 -12.05 2.86 5.43
C GLU A 46 -13.19 1.95 4.96
N ILE A 47 -12.93 0.67 4.88
CA ILE A 47 -13.93 -0.34 4.52
C ILE A 47 -14.82 -0.67 5.72
N SER A 48 -16.12 -0.84 5.49
CA SER A 48 -17.03 -1.26 6.55
C SER A 48 -16.70 -2.66 7.09
N PRO A 49 -17.00 -2.96 8.36
CA PRO A 49 -16.68 -4.26 8.96
C PRO A 49 -17.29 -5.48 8.26
N ASP A 50 -18.34 -5.28 7.48
CA ASP A 50 -18.98 -6.33 6.66
C ASP A 50 -18.40 -6.43 5.24
N GLY A 51 -17.42 -5.58 4.91
CA GLY A 51 -16.75 -5.56 3.62
C GLY A 51 -17.60 -5.06 2.44
N THR A 52 -18.78 -4.48 2.69
CA THR A 52 -19.72 -4.13 1.60
C THR A 52 -19.58 -2.70 1.10
N GLN A 53 -19.09 -1.80 1.93
CA GLN A 53 -19.01 -0.37 1.66
C GLN A 53 -17.66 0.21 2.02
N VAL A 54 -17.24 1.22 1.29
CA VAL A 54 -16.07 2.04 1.60
C VAL A 54 -16.52 3.47 1.82
N LEU A 55 -16.18 4.03 2.98
CA LEU A 55 -16.44 5.41 3.30
C LEU A 55 -15.15 6.22 3.08
N ILE A 56 -15.17 7.10 2.08
CA ILE A 56 -14.05 7.99 1.76
C ILE A 56 -14.33 9.39 2.27
N TYR A 57 -13.27 10.12 2.58
CA TYR A 57 -13.35 11.46 3.15
C TYR A 57 -12.21 12.36 2.62
N GLY A 58 -12.40 13.68 2.72
CA GLY A 58 -11.43 14.63 2.17
C GLY A 58 -11.59 16.05 2.68
N GLU A 59 -11.07 16.99 1.89
CA GLU A 59 -11.15 18.42 2.15
C GLU A 59 -12.58 18.95 2.06
N ASP A 60 -12.81 20.13 2.62
CA ASP A 60 -14.11 20.84 2.59
C ASP A 60 -15.30 19.99 3.06
N GLY A 61 -15.07 19.08 4.04
CA GLY A 61 -16.10 18.18 4.55
C GLY A 61 -16.53 17.10 3.58
N TYR A 62 -15.77 16.86 2.51
CA TYR A 62 -16.10 15.83 1.56
C TYR A 62 -16.23 14.46 2.21
N ALA A 63 -17.37 13.80 2.00
CA ALA A 63 -17.61 12.44 2.43
C ALA A 63 -18.47 11.70 1.39
N HIS A 64 -18.09 10.47 1.06
CA HIS A 64 -18.73 9.70 0.02
C HIS A 64 -18.68 8.21 0.35
N LEU A 65 -19.75 7.49 0.03
CA LEU A 65 -19.87 6.06 0.25
C LEU A 65 -19.84 5.37 -1.11
N LEU A 66 -18.94 4.40 -1.26
CA LEU A 66 -18.79 3.57 -2.43
C LEU A 66 -19.21 2.13 -2.12
N SER A 67 -19.65 1.39 -3.13
CA SER A 67 -19.70 -0.07 -3.04
C SER A 67 -18.26 -0.61 -3.00
N ALA A 68 -17.95 -1.48 -2.06
CA ALA A 68 -16.61 -2.08 -2.01
C ALA A 68 -16.39 -3.03 -3.19
N GLU A 69 -17.42 -3.79 -3.60
CA GLU A 69 -17.35 -4.77 -4.68
C GLU A 69 -17.40 -4.15 -6.08
N ASN A 70 -18.18 -3.05 -6.25
CA ASN A 70 -18.44 -2.44 -7.54
C ASN A 70 -18.17 -0.93 -7.51
N ALA A 71 -16.96 -0.53 -7.14
CA ALA A 71 -16.58 0.88 -7.07
C ALA A 71 -16.50 1.56 -8.45
N ASP A 72 -16.44 0.79 -9.52
CA ASP A 72 -16.51 1.23 -10.91
C ASP A 72 -17.93 1.67 -11.32
N ASP A 73 -19.00 1.22 -10.62
CA ASP A 73 -20.41 1.55 -10.90
C ASP A 73 -20.86 2.80 -10.11
N GLU A 74 -20.93 3.94 -10.78
CA GLU A 74 -21.40 5.22 -10.20
C GLU A 74 -22.84 5.12 -9.65
N SER A 75 -23.64 4.19 -10.13
CA SER A 75 -25.06 4.08 -9.72
C SER A 75 -25.22 3.62 -8.26
N THR A 76 -24.18 3.08 -7.66
CA THR A 76 -24.15 2.61 -6.26
C THR A 76 -23.62 3.66 -5.29
N ASP A 77 -23.12 4.77 -5.79
CA ASP A 77 -22.50 5.83 -5.00
C ASP A 77 -23.51 6.61 -4.17
N VAL A 78 -23.11 6.99 -2.96
CA VAL A 78 -23.87 7.89 -2.11
C VAL A 78 -23.00 9.02 -1.60
N ARG A 79 -23.22 10.23 -2.08
CA ARG A 79 -22.61 11.42 -1.48
C ARG A 79 -23.27 11.70 -0.16
N LEU A 80 -22.46 11.82 0.91
CA LEU A 80 -22.94 12.09 2.25
C LEU A 80 -22.90 13.60 2.50
N GLU A 81 -24.09 14.21 2.55
CA GLU A 81 -24.21 15.65 2.80
C GLU A 81 -24.03 15.96 4.29
N ASN A 82 -23.26 16.99 4.59
CA ASN A 82 -23.05 17.53 5.95
C ASN A 82 -22.82 19.04 5.86
N GLU A 83 -22.77 19.70 7.02
CA GLU A 83 -22.65 21.17 7.10
C GLU A 83 -21.21 21.67 7.32
N THR A 84 -20.23 20.76 7.53
CA THR A 84 -18.85 21.18 7.78
C THR A 84 -18.11 21.52 6.48
N THR A 85 -17.25 22.52 6.57
CA THR A 85 -16.24 22.83 5.53
C THR A 85 -14.82 22.51 6.02
N ASN A 86 -14.71 21.85 7.18
CA ASN A 86 -13.41 21.46 7.69
C ASN A 86 -12.91 20.19 6.97
N SER A 87 -11.60 20.09 6.82
CA SER A 87 -10.95 18.87 6.31
C SER A 87 -11.25 17.70 7.24
N LEU A 88 -11.77 16.60 6.68
CA LEU A 88 -11.91 15.31 7.34
C LEU A 88 -10.61 14.52 7.19
N LYS A 89 -10.14 13.85 8.24
CA LYS A 89 -8.79 13.26 8.28
C LYS A 89 -8.75 11.79 8.64
N ALA A 90 -9.77 11.28 9.30
CA ALA A 90 -9.88 9.86 9.60
C ALA A 90 -11.34 9.43 9.73
N VAL A 91 -11.59 8.17 9.56
CA VAL A 91 -12.87 7.50 9.80
C VAL A 91 -12.61 6.27 10.66
N GLY A 92 -13.55 5.93 11.54
CA GLY A 92 -13.54 4.69 12.30
C GLY A 92 -14.93 4.08 12.29
N TRP A 93 -15.07 2.87 11.79
CA TRP A 93 -16.32 2.14 11.80
C TRP A 93 -16.61 1.52 13.16
N HIS A 94 -17.85 1.68 13.61
CA HIS A 94 -18.34 0.87 14.73
C HIS A 94 -18.35 -0.61 14.32
N PRO A 95 -17.89 -1.55 15.18
CA PRO A 95 -17.77 -2.97 14.81
C PRO A 95 -19.06 -3.62 14.28
N GLY A 96 -20.22 -3.04 14.60
CA GLY A 96 -21.50 -3.49 14.05
C GLY A 96 -21.80 -3.05 12.62
N GLY A 97 -20.93 -2.29 11.96
CA GLY A 97 -21.07 -1.82 10.58
C GLY A 97 -22.19 -0.81 10.31
N LYS A 98 -22.95 -0.42 11.33
CA LYS A 98 -24.15 0.44 11.16
C LYS A 98 -23.89 1.92 11.35
N SER A 99 -22.75 2.29 11.87
CA SER A 99 -22.33 3.68 12.06
C SER A 99 -20.82 3.79 12.01
N ALA A 100 -20.34 5.01 11.72
CA ALA A 100 -18.94 5.37 11.76
C ALA A 100 -18.78 6.77 12.36
N LEU A 101 -17.58 7.06 12.88
CA LEU A 101 -17.17 8.42 13.24
C LEU A 101 -16.21 8.92 12.15
N LEU A 102 -16.48 10.10 11.61
CA LEU A 102 -15.56 10.83 10.77
C LEU A 102 -15.02 12.01 11.56
N VAL A 103 -13.70 12.14 11.59
CA VAL A 103 -13.04 13.17 12.41
C VAL A 103 -12.14 14.05 11.55
N GLY A 104 -11.85 15.26 12.02
CA GLY A 104 -11.03 16.18 11.25
C GLY A 104 -10.59 17.44 11.99
N SER A 105 -10.31 18.46 11.19
CA SER A 105 -9.83 19.76 11.67
C SER A 105 -10.88 20.50 12.50
N GLY A 106 -10.43 21.42 13.35
CA GLY A 106 -11.30 22.31 14.11
C GLY A 106 -12.18 21.65 15.17
N GLY A 107 -11.98 20.36 15.47
CA GLY A 107 -12.79 19.58 16.41
C GLY A 107 -13.98 18.91 15.73
N THR A 108 -13.98 18.82 14.43
CA THR A 108 -15.03 18.15 13.67
C THR A 108 -15.10 16.67 14.07
N VAL A 109 -16.26 16.25 14.55
CA VAL A 109 -16.61 14.83 14.75
C VAL A 109 -18.01 14.64 14.20
N LEU A 110 -18.14 13.90 13.11
CA LEU A 110 -19.40 13.56 12.47
C LEU A 110 -19.71 12.09 12.73
N ARG A 111 -21.01 11.78 12.86
CA ARG A 111 -21.50 10.41 12.97
C ARG A 111 -22.29 10.04 11.73
N TYR A 112 -21.85 9.01 11.06
CA TYR A 112 -22.55 8.36 9.96
C TYR A 112 -23.52 7.30 10.49
N ASN A 113 -24.69 7.17 9.83
CA ASN A 113 -25.70 6.17 10.13
C ASN A 113 -26.14 5.47 8.82
N SER A 114 -25.87 4.18 8.73
CA SER A 114 -26.16 3.38 7.51
C SER A 114 -27.65 3.19 7.22
N SER A 115 -28.53 3.34 8.21
CA SER A 115 -29.98 3.10 8.01
C SER A 115 -30.66 4.16 7.14
N ASN A 116 -30.11 5.36 7.08
CA ASN A 116 -30.66 6.49 6.34
C ASN A 116 -29.59 7.33 5.62
N TYR A 117 -28.33 6.87 5.59
CA TYR A 117 -27.18 7.56 5.02
C TYR A 117 -26.95 8.97 5.59
N ALA A 118 -27.45 9.24 6.80
CA ALA A 118 -27.26 10.53 7.43
C ALA A 118 -25.83 10.70 7.96
N LEU A 119 -25.25 11.86 7.74
CA LEU A 119 -23.99 12.30 8.29
C LEU A 119 -24.21 13.64 9.02
N GLY A 120 -24.05 13.67 10.33
CA GLY A 120 -24.26 14.85 11.14
C GLY A 120 -23.32 14.91 12.34
N GLU A 121 -23.31 16.03 13.06
CA GLU A 121 -22.48 16.16 14.26
C GLU A 121 -22.75 15.04 15.26
N ALA A 122 -21.65 14.44 15.77
CA ALA A 122 -21.76 13.47 16.85
C ALA A 122 -22.16 14.16 18.15
N GLU A 123 -23.04 13.53 18.93
CA GLU A 123 -23.42 14.05 20.25
C GLU A 123 -22.18 14.14 21.16
N GLY A 124 -22.07 15.22 21.93
CA GLY A 124 -20.91 15.50 22.78
C GLY A 124 -19.68 16.08 22.05
N SER A 125 -19.70 16.24 20.71
CA SER A 125 -18.58 16.75 19.89
C SER A 125 -18.10 18.15 20.30
N ALA A 126 -18.94 18.95 20.94
CA ALA A 126 -18.56 20.28 21.41
C ALA A 126 -17.33 20.28 22.35
N SER A 127 -17.05 19.17 23.04
CA SER A 127 -15.85 19.01 23.88
C SER A 127 -14.56 18.94 23.07
N MET A 128 -14.64 18.62 21.76
CA MET A 128 -13.52 18.53 20.84
C MET A 128 -13.20 19.83 20.12
N ALA A 129 -13.99 20.91 20.36
CA ALA A 129 -13.86 22.17 19.65
C ALA A 129 -12.41 22.70 19.63
N GLY A 130 -11.94 23.08 18.45
CA GLY A 130 -10.59 23.60 18.23
C GLY A 130 -9.47 22.54 18.19
N LYS A 131 -9.78 21.26 18.32
CA LYS A 131 -8.80 20.18 18.18
C LYS A 131 -8.67 19.76 16.71
N ASN A 132 -7.46 19.39 16.29
CA ASN A 132 -7.26 18.71 15.02
C ASN A 132 -7.11 17.22 15.30
N ILE A 133 -8.09 16.44 14.87
CA ILE A 133 -8.16 15.01 15.13
C ILE A 133 -7.68 14.29 13.87
N ASN A 134 -6.70 13.39 13.99
CA ASN A 134 -6.07 12.74 12.84
C ASN A 134 -6.26 11.22 12.79
N ALA A 135 -6.65 10.62 13.91
CA ALA A 135 -6.88 9.19 14.00
C ALA A 135 -8.12 8.92 14.84
N VAL A 136 -8.87 7.89 14.45
CA VAL A 136 -10.00 7.36 15.23
C VAL A 136 -10.16 5.88 14.95
N HIS A 137 -10.30 5.07 15.99
CA HIS A 137 -10.56 3.64 15.83
C HIS A 137 -11.49 3.14 16.94
N PHE A 138 -12.46 2.26 16.57
CA PHE A 138 -13.31 1.59 17.55
C PHE A 138 -12.65 0.31 18.03
N THR A 139 -12.77 0.02 19.33
CA THR A 139 -12.33 -1.25 19.89
C THR A 139 -13.20 -2.41 19.39
N ALA A 140 -12.61 -3.57 19.22
CA ALA A 140 -13.33 -4.76 18.80
C ALA A 140 -14.43 -5.15 19.78
N GLY A 141 -15.65 -5.33 19.29
CA GLY A 141 -16.78 -5.82 20.10
C GLY A 141 -17.38 -4.84 21.09
N SER A 142 -17.00 -3.57 21.07
CA SER A 142 -17.58 -2.53 21.93
C SER A 142 -17.90 -1.24 21.20
N SER A 143 -18.67 -0.34 21.84
CA SER A 143 -18.96 1.00 21.32
C SER A 143 -17.96 2.05 21.83
N VAL A 144 -16.78 1.62 22.25
CA VAL A 144 -15.68 2.52 22.64
C VAL A 144 -14.83 2.83 21.43
N ALA A 145 -14.54 4.09 21.21
CA ALA A 145 -13.52 4.52 20.24
C ALA A 145 -12.45 5.38 20.91
N TYR A 146 -11.24 5.33 20.37
CA TYR A 146 -10.18 6.25 20.76
C TYR A 146 -9.89 7.20 19.61
N LEU A 147 -9.62 8.47 19.93
CA LEU A 147 -9.31 9.53 18.99
C LEU A 147 -7.96 10.14 19.34
N GLY A 148 -7.16 10.40 18.33
CA GLY A 148 -5.83 10.99 18.44
C GLY A 148 -5.75 12.38 17.79
N THR A 149 -5.07 13.32 18.44
CA THR A 149 -4.97 14.72 17.98
C THR A 149 -3.56 15.12 17.55
N ASP A 150 -3.46 16.28 16.87
CA ASP A 150 -2.19 16.89 16.44
C ASP A 150 -1.28 17.26 17.62
N ASP A 151 -1.86 17.59 18.77
CA ASP A 151 -1.14 17.96 20.00
C ASP A 151 -0.91 16.79 20.97
N GLY A 152 -1.10 15.54 20.47
CA GLY A 152 -0.81 14.32 21.21
C GLY A 152 -1.88 13.92 22.22
N GLN A 153 -3.03 14.59 22.28
CA GLN A 153 -4.09 14.19 23.17
C GLN A 153 -4.79 12.93 22.69
N ILE A 154 -5.11 12.05 23.62
CA ILE A 154 -5.87 10.82 23.38
C ILE A 154 -7.22 10.98 24.06
N TRP A 155 -8.28 10.83 23.29
CA TRP A 155 -9.64 10.93 23.78
C TRP A 155 -10.37 9.61 23.63
N LYS A 156 -11.13 9.24 24.63
CA LYS A 156 -12.07 8.12 24.61
C LYS A 156 -13.46 8.62 24.28
N TYR A 157 -14.10 8.03 23.29
CA TYR A 157 -15.52 8.20 23.01
C TYR A 157 -16.29 6.98 23.49
N TYR A 158 -17.30 7.21 24.32
CA TYR A 158 -18.22 6.18 24.77
C TYR A 158 -19.56 6.82 25.20
N ALA A 159 -20.69 6.23 24.77
CA ALA A 159 -22.04 6.67 25.09
C ALA A 159 -22.21 8.20 24.91
N ASP A 160 -21.85 8.68 23.72
CA ASP A 160 -21.94 10.07 23.29
C ASP A 160 -21.15 11.08 24.19
N THR A 161 -20.12 10.58 24.85
CA THR A 161 -19.26 11.39 25.74
C THR A 161 -17.81 11.22 25.34
N PHE A 162 -17.07 12.32 25.25
CA PHE A 162 -15.63 12.37 25.03
C PHE A 162 -14.90 12.61 26.33
N THR A 163 -13.97 11.75 26.70
CA THR A 163 -13.16 11.83 27.91
C THR A 163 -11.68 11.88 27.53
N LEU A 164 -10.95 12.89 27.97
CA LEU A 164 -9.52 12.98 27.81
C LEU A 164 -8.82 11.94 28.67
N LEU A 165 -7.97 11.11 28.03
CA LEU A 165 -7.12 10.17 28.75
C LEU A 165 -5.82 10.86 29.20
N ASN A 166 -5.32 10.41 30.35
CA ASN A 166 -4.07 10.92 30.88
C ASN A 166 -2.90 10.28 30.12
N ASN A 167 -2.09 11.09 29.43
CA ASN A 167 -0.90 10.64 28.69
C ASN A 167 0.15 11.74 28.67
N GLU A 168 1.37 11.38 28.23
CA GLU A 168 2.53 12.28 28.17
C GLU A 168 2.89 12.69 26.72
N ALA A 169 2.07 12.36 25.72
CA ALA A 169 2.35 12.73 24.32
C ALA A 169 2.23 14.23 24.10
N SER A 170 3.02 14.72 23.16
CA SER A 170 3.04 16.12 22.73
C SER A 170 3.13 16.26 21.22
N SER A 171 3.29 15.17 20.48
CA SER A 171 3.33 15.14 19.03
C SER A 171 2.09 14.49 18.44
N ARG A 172 1.82 14.79 17.18
CA ARG A 172 0.68 14.24 16.45
C ARG A 172 0.58 12.73 16.63
N ILE A 173 -0.61 12.27 16.99
CA ILE A 173 -1.00 10.86 16.87
C ILE A 173 -1.33 10.64 15.39
N THR A 174 -0.61 9.72 14.77
CA THR A 174 -0.70 9.46 13.33
C THR A 174 -1.71 8.39 13.00
N ASP A 175 -1.80 7.39 13.88
CA ASP A 175 -2.65 6.24 13.68
C ASP A 175 -3.01 5.58 15.01
N ILE A 176 -4.15 4.87 15.03
CA ILE A 176 -4.63 4.05 16.14
C ILE A 176 -5.25 2.80 15.53
N ASP A 177 -4.78 1.63 15.92
CA ASP A 177 -5.43 0.35 15.59
C ASP A 177 -5.61 -0.49 16.85
N CYS A 178 -6.56 -1.44 16.82
CA CYS A 178 -6.95 -2.21 17.99
C CYS A 178 -6.91 -3.70 17.70
N LEU A 179 -6.44 -4.50 18.67
CA LEU A 179 -6.47 -5.95 18.58
C LEU A 179 -7.89 -6.45 18.29
N LYS A 180 -8.05 -7.26 17.26
CA LYS A 180 -9.37 -7.68 16.73
C LYS A 180 -10.29 -8.39 17.72
N ASN A 181 -9.75 -9.00 18.78
CA ASN A 181 -10.52 -9.76 19.77
C ASN A 181 -10.40 -9.21 21.19
N LYS A 182 -9.83 -8.00 21.36
CA LYS A 182 -9.57 -7.41 22.69
C LYS A 182 -9.81 -5.91 22.64
N ASN A 183 -10.23 -5.36 23.78
CA ASN A 183 -10.35 -3.90 23.94
C ASN A 183 -8.99 -3.32 24.33
N ILE A 184 -7.97 -3.57 23.51
CA ILE A 184 -6.62 -3.05 23.66
C ILE A 184 -6.24 -2.44 22.32
N CYS A 185 -5.78 -1.19 22.34
CA CYS A 185 -5.39 -0.48 21.13
C CYS A 185 -3.92 -0.07 21.22
N VAL A 186 -3.31 0.08 20.05
CA VAL A 186 -1.95 0.59 19.88
C VAL A 186 -2.04 1.87 19.08
N LEU A 187 -1.24 2.84 19.41
CA LEU A 187 -1.16 4.09 18.66
C LEU A 187 0.28 4.42 18.32
N GLY A 188 0.45 5.04 17.15
CA GLY A 188 1.70 5.61 16.67
C GLY A 188 1.70 7.13 16.73
N THR A 189 2.88 7.71 16.89
CA THR A 189 3.07 9.16 16.89
C THR A 189 4.24 9.59 16.01
N LEU A 190 4.26 10.86 15.62
CA LEU A 190 5.39 11.40 14.85
C LEU A 190 6.71 11.36 15.63
N ASN A 191 6.70 11.63 16.96
CA ASN A 191 7.94 11.83 17.71
C ASN A 191 7.96 11.20 19.11
N ASP A 192 6.80 10.87 19.68
CA ASP A 192 6.72 10.34 21.06
C ASP A 192 6.79 8.80 21.11
N GLY A 193 6.77 8.15 19.94
CA GLY A 193 6.88 6.70 19.83
C GLY A 193 5.51 6.01 19.71
N ILE A 194 5.46 4.81 20.26
CA ILE A 194 4.27 3.94 20.27
C ILE A 194 3.75 3.80 21.70
N ALA A 195 2.43 3.81 21.87
CA ALA A 195 1.79 3.51 23.16
C ALA A 195 0.71 2.45 23.01
N VAL A 196 0.45 1.73 24.09
CA VAL A 196 -0.65 0.78 24.25
C VAL A 196 -1.72 1.41 25.15
N ILE A 197 -2.97 1.34 24.74
CA ILE A 197 -4.14 1.67 25.56
C ILE A 197 -4.74 0.35 26.02
N ASP A 198 -4.68 0.07 27.29
CA ASP A 198 -5.19 -1.18 27.85
C ASP A 198 -6.71 -1.15 28.11
N GLN A 199 -7.27 -2.26 28.59
CA GLN A 199 -8.70 -2.39 28.88
C GLN A 199 -9.20 -1.46 30.00
N ALA A 200 -8.28 -0.91 30.81
CA ALA A 200 -8.58 0.04 31.87
C ALA A 200 -8.42 1.51 31.44
N ASP A 201 -8.24 1.75 30.12
CA ASP A 201 -7.96 3.06 29.54
C ASP A 201 -6.59 3.64 29.96
N THR A 202 -5.66 2.80 30.45
CA THR A 202 -4.32 3.25 30.80
C THR A 202 -3.45 3.32 29.57
N VAL A 203 -2.76 4.44 29.37
CA VAL A 203 -1.84 4.66 28.26
C VAL A 203 -0.42 4.33 28.73
N THR A 204 0.20 3.36 28.09
CA THR A 204 1.57 2.91 28.40
C THR A 204 2.48 3.05 27.20
N TRP A 205 3.57 3.83 27.35
CA TRP A 205 4.55 4.06 26.27
C TRP A 205 5.56 2.93 26.19
N ILE A 206 5.75 2.39 24.97
CA ILE A 206 6.72 1.32 24.71
C ILE A 206 8.13 1.91 24.69
N SER A 207 9.02 1.32 25.46
CA SER A 207 10.42 1.71 25.51
C SER A 207 11.11 1.57 24.16
N ASN A 208 12.01 2.50 23.83
CA ASN A 208 12.79 2.54 22.57
C ASN A 208 12.00 2.84 21.29
N SER A 209 10.68 3.11 21.35
CA SER A 209 9.89 3.46 20.17
C SER A 209 10.03 4.92 19.71
N ARG A 210 10.55 5.82 20.56
CA ARG A 210 10.62 7.28 20.34
C ARG A 210 11.59 7.75 19.24
N PHE A 211 12.41 6.87 18.69
CA PHE A 211 13.44 7.25 17.71
C PHE A 211 12.97 7.16 16.25
N HIS A 212 11.70 6.87 16.04
CA HIS A 212 11.12 6.67 14.72
C HIS A 212 9.85 7.49 14.57
N THR A 213 9.61 7.98 13.36
CA THR A 213 8.36 8.61 12.95
C THR A 213 7.39 7.54 12.49
N TRP A 214 6.47 7.16 13.37
CA TRP A 214 5.47 6.15 13.06
C TRP A 214 4.37 6.75 12.20
N VAL A 215 3.99 6.07 11.12
CA VAL A 215 2.99 6.53 10.15
C VAL A 215 1.78 5.61 10.04
N GLY A 216 1.90 4.38 10.57
CA GLY A 216 0.83 3.40 10.60
C GLY A 216 1.05 2.34 11.68
N ILE A 217 -0.05 1.70 12.10
CA ILE A 217 -0.09 0.59 13.05
C ILE A 217 -1.10 -0.44 12.54
N GLY A 218 -0.65 -1.64 12.19
CA GLY A 218 -1.52 -2.74 11.77
C GLY A 218 -1.61 -3.84 12.84
N CYS A 219 -2.82 -4.13 13.33
CA CYS A 219 -3.13 -5.17 14.32
C CYS A 219 -4.07 -6.23 13.72
N GLU A 220 -3.72 -6.75 12.56
CA GLU A 220 -4.67 -7.45 11.69
C GLU A 220 -4.98 -8.89 12.12
N ASP A 221 -4.04 -9.58 12.74
CA ASP A 221 -4.24 -10.99 13.10
C ASP A 221 -5.10 -11.15 14.36
N PRO A 222 -6.31 -11.73 14.23
CA PRO A 222 -7.19 -11.93 15.38
C PRO A 222 -6.68 -12.96 16.39
N THR A 223 -5.69 -13.76 16.05
CA THR A 223 -5.14 -14.82 16.91
C THR A 223 -3.92 -14.37 17.69
N MET A 224 -3.24 -13.32 17.24
CA MET A 224 -2.03 -12.80 17.87
C MET A 224 -2.33 -11.66 18.88
N ASN A 225 -1.39 -11.47 19.80
CA ASN A 225 -1.34 -10.29 20.68
C ASN A 225 -0.21 -9.36 20.21
N SER A 226 -0.06 -9.22 18.92
CA SER A 226 0.98 -8.40 18.30
C SER A 226 0.41 -7.53 17.20
N CYS A 227 1.07 -6.40 16.97
CA CYS A 227 0.82 -5.49 15.87
C CYS A 227 2.12 -5.26 15.12
N THR A 228 2.04 -4.66 13.96
CA THR A 228 3.20 -4.15 13.23
C THR A 228 3.18 -2.64 13.23
N GLY A 229 4.28 -2.01 13.60
CA GLY A 229 4.47 -0.56 13.44
C GLY A 229 5.17 -0.28 12.11
N PHE A 230 4.64 0.70 11.37
CA PHE A 230 5.20 1.21 10.12
C PHE A 230 5.77 2.61 10.35
N ALA A 231 7.02 2.84 9.95
CA ALA A 231 7.68 4.13 10.15
C ALA A 231 8.30 4.66 8.86
N SER A 232 8.41 5.98 8.79
CA SER A 232 9.05 6.65 7.65
C SER A 232 10.47 6.12 7.38
N GLY A 233 10.89 6.16 6.12
CA GLY A 233 12.16 5.58 5.66
C GLY A 233 12.09 4.06 5.54
N MET A 234 10.94 3.52 5.16
CA MET A 234 10.73 2.10 4.84
C MET A 234 11.06 1.17 6.01
N LYS A 235 10.64 1.52 7.21
CA LYS A 235 10.94 0.76 8.43
C LYS A 235 9.69 0.13 9.00
N THR A 236 9.83 -1.12 9.47
CA THR A 236 8.80 -1.85 10.21
C THR A 236 9.38 -2.40 11.51
N ALA A 237 8.50 -2.63 12.48
CA ALA A 237 8.86 -3.38 13.69
C ALA A 237 7.64 -4.13 14.24
N PRO A 238 7.81 -5.37 14.70
CA PRO A 238 6.79 -6.06 15.45
C PRO A 238 6.60 -5.43 16.82
N ILE A 239 5.35 -5.35 17.28
CA ILE A 239 4.95 -4.81 18.57
C ILE A 239 4.28 -5.96 19.34
N GLU A 240 4.98 -6.49 20.32
CA GLU A 240 4.44 -7.55 21.18
C GLU A 240 3.66 -6.93 22.35
N ILE A 241 2.40 -7.29 22.49
CA ILE A 241 1.50 -6.70 23.47
C ILE A 241 1.26 -7.69 24.61
N ASP A 242 1.65 -7.30 25.83
CA ASP A 242 1.24 -8.02 27.03
C ASP A 242 -0.18 -7.57 27.41
N ILE A 243 -1.14 -8.49 27.25
CA ILE A 243 -2.57 -8.24 27.47
C ILE A 243 -2.96 -8.19 28.97
N ILE A 244 -2.06 -8.58 29.86
CA ILE A 244 -2.28 -8.57 31.32
C ILE A 244 -1.65 -7.34 31.94
N ASP A 245 -0.44 -6.99 31.49
CA ASP A 245 0.32 -5.84 32.00
C ASP A 245 0.94 -5.08 30.81
N SER A 246 0.26 -4.03 30.35
CA SER A 246 0.70 -3.24 29.20
C SER A 246 2.11 -2.66 29.35
N THR A 247 2.64 -2.56 30.60
CA THR A 247 4.01 -2.09 30.85
C THR A 247 5.09 -3.09 30.38
N GLN A 248 4.72 -4.33 30.14
CA GLN A 248 5.60 -5.40 29.63
C GLN A 248 5.57 -5.50 28.09
N SER A 249 4.74 -4.72 27.43
CA SER A 249 4.71 -4.67 25.96
C SER A 249 6.04 -4.16 25.39
N THR A 250 6.49 -4.75 24.29
CA THR A 250 7.83 -4.48 23.74
C THR A 250 7.79 -4.20 22.25
N LEU A 251 8.77 -3.40 21.79
CA LEU A 251 9.08 -3.21 20.38
C LEU A 251 10.19 -4.18 19.98
N GLY A 252 9.96 -4.97 18.95
CA GLY A 252 10.95 -5.86 18.37
C GLY A 252 12.00 -5.12 17.52
N PRO A 253 12.84 -5.85 16.79
CA PRO A 253 13.88 -5.25 15.96
C PRO A 253 13.27 -4.46 14.81
N ILE A 254 13.92 -3.34 14.45
CA ILE A 254 13.56 -2.56 13.27
C ILE A 254 14.08 -3.27 12.02
N THR A 255 13.19 -3.56 11.08
CA THR A 255 13.51 -4.07 9.74
C THR A 255 13.38 -2.95 8.72
N ILE A 256 14.29 -2.89 7.75
CA ILE A 256 14.25 -1.93 6.64
C ILE A 256 13.84 -2.67 5.38
N LEU A 257 12.75 -2.24 4.76
CA LEU A 257 12.21 -2.81 3.53
C LEU A 257 12.88 -2.12 2.33
N GLY A 258 14.11 -2.52 2.00
CA GLY A 258 14.94 -1.85 1.00
C GLY A 258 14.54 -2.09 -0.47
N GLU A 259 13.57 -2.97 -0.72
CA GLU A 259 13.13 -3.34 -2.08
C GLU A 259 11.86 -2.60 -2.52
N LEU A 260 11.27 -1.79 -1.64
CA LEU A 260 10.09 -1.00 -1.96
C LEU A 260 10.50 0.36 -2.53
N ASP A 261 9.69 0.90 -3.46
CA ASP A 261 9.88 2.21 -4.08
C ASP A 261 8.84 3.19 -3.53
N GLY A 262 9.29 4.28 -2.92
CA GLY A 262 8.47 5.32 -2.30
C GLY A 262 8.73 5.51 -0.81
N ASP A 263 7.92 6.34 -0.15
CA ASP A 263 7.91 6.52 1.30
C ASP A 263 6.61 5.97 1.90
N MET A 264 6.70 5.24 3.02
CA MET A 264 5.50 4.80 3.75
C MET A 264 4.74 5.99 4.31
N ILE A 265 3.42 6.04 4.02
CA ILE A 265 2.53 7.11 4.48
C ILE A 265 1.37 6.61 5.33
N GLY A 266 1.12 5.32 5.39
CA GLY A 266 0.07 4.68 6.16
C GLY A 266 -0.06 3.21 5.81
N ASP A 267 -1.04 2.58 6.40
CA ASP A 267 -1.40 1.19 6.16
C ASP A 267 -2.92 0.99 6.24
N ASN A 268 -3.39 -0.16 5.80
CA ASN A 268 -4.77 -0.63 5.95
C ASN A 268 -4.85 -2.16 5.81
N THR A 269 -5.98 -2.72 6.24
CA THR A 269 -6.21 -4.17 6.21
C THR A 269 -6.47 -4.69 4.80
N ALA A 270 -5.80 -5.77 4.42
CA ALA A 270 -6.08 -6.54 3.20
C ALA A 270 -7.16 -7.60 3.43
N ALA A 271 -7.67 -8.20 2.34
CA ALA A 271 -8.76 -9.19 2.38
C ALA A 271 -8.44 -10.45 3.20
N ASP A 272 -7.16 -10.85 3.27
CA ASP A 272 -6.69 -12.02 4.02
C ASP A 272 -6.17 -11.69 5.42
N SER A 273 -6.45 -10.49 5.93
CA SER A 273 -5.90 -9.95 7.18
C SER A 273 -4.37 -9.75 7.18
N SER A 274 -3.75 -9.64 6.01
CA SER A 274 -2.43 -9.02 5.88
C SER A 274 -2.58 -7.49 5.84
N THR A 275 -1.47 -6.77 5.78
CA THR A 275 -1.49 -5.31 5.75
C THR A 275 -1.10 -4.79 4.37
N ILE A 276 -1.88 -3.86 3.83
CA ILE A 276 -1.49 -3.05 2.68
C ILE A 276 -0.71 -1.85 3.18
N ILE A 277 0.51 -1.67 2.72
CA ILE A 277 1.34 -0.49 2.97
C ILE A 277 1.09 0.53 1.86
N SER A 278 0.72 1.72 2.25
CA SER A 278 0.54 2.86 1.35
C SER A 278 1.87 3.56 1.09
N LEU A 279 2.22 3.77 -0.19
CA LEU A 279 3.49 4.37 -0.61
C LEU A 279 3.27 5.69 -1.35
N ALA A 280 3.98 6.74 -0.91
CA ALA A 280 3.98 8.02 -1.61
C ALA A 280 4.92 8.00 -2.82
N PRO A 281 4.61 8.74 -3.92
CA PRO A 281 3.38 9.49 -4.11
C PRO A 281 2.18 8.60 -4.46
N LEU A 282 2.36 7.51 -5.20
CA LEU A 282 1.32 6.57 -5.62
C LEU A 282 1.92 5.18 -5.76
N GLY A 283 1.66 4.32 -4.82
CA GLY A 283 2.11 2.94 -4.82
C GLY A 283 1.53 2.15 -3.66
N MET A 284 1.64 0.83 -3.75
CA MET A 284 1.20 -0.09 -2.72
C MET A 284 2.19 -1.23 -2.57
N ALA A 285 2.33 -1.72 -1.35
CA ALA A 285 3.00 -2.97 -1.04
C ALA A 285 2.16 -3.78 -0.06
N ARG A 286 2.34 -5.08 -0.06
CA ARG A 286 1.67 -5.99 0.88
C ARG A 286 2.67 -6.49 1.89
N TRP A 287 2.34 -6.34 3.17
CA TRP A 287 3.11 -6.81 4.29
C TRP A 287 2.54 -8.12 4.82
N ASN A 288 3.40 -9.11 4.99
CA ASN A 288 3.06 -10.36 5.64
C ASN A 288 3.73 -10.43 7.01
N GLN A 289 2.94 -10.35 8.07
CA GLN A 289 3.43 -10.35 9.45
C GLN A 289 4.13 -11.67 9.85
N TYR A 290 3.77 -12.82 9.23
CA TYR A 290 4.35 -14.10 9.57
C TYR A 290 5.75 -14.33 8.98
N THR A 291 5.98 -13.82 7.77
CA THR A 291 7.27 -13.93 7.09
C THR A 291 8.15 -12.70 7.32
N GLU A 292 7.57 -11.62 7.85
CA GLU A 292 8.21 -10.30 8.00
C GLU A 292 8.75 -9.76 6.67
N ASP A 293 8.06 -10.09 5.56
CA ASP A 293 8.41 -9.66 4.21
C ASP A 293 7.36 -8.72 3.63
N ALA A 294 7.80 -7.80 2.77
CA ALA A 294 6.94 -6.93 2.00
C ALA A 294 7.09 -7.22 0.50
N PHE A 295 5.97 -7.27 -0.19
CA PHE A 295 5.91 -7.46 -1.64
C PHE A 295 5.35 -6.20 -2.29
N LEU A 296 6.10 -5.63 -3.23
CA LEU A 296 5.62 -4.49 -4.02
C LEU A 296 4.45 -4.93 -4.89
N MET A 297 3.29 -4.31 -4.73
CA MET A 297 2.14 -4.53 -5.60
C MET A 297 2.31 -3.72 -6.88
N PHE A 298 2.50 -2.41 -6.76
CA PHE A 298 2.92 -1.52 -7.84
C PHE A 298 3.59 -0.27 -7.27
N SER A 299 4.43 0.38 -8.08
CA SER A 299 5.09 1.63 -7.75
C SER A 299 4.50 2.80 -8.53
N ASN A 300 4.87 4.02 -8.16
CA ASN A 300 4.54 5.22 -8.93
C ASN A 300 5.09 5.18 -10.36
N HIS A 301 6.19 4.47 -10.58
CA HIS A 301 6.76 4.27 -11.91
C HIS A 301 5.82 3.43 -12.78
N ASN A 302 5.37 2.28 -12.28
CA ASN A 302 4.40 1.42 -12.97
C ASN A 302 3.09 2.17 -13.27
N ALA A 303 2.58 2.93 -12.30
CA ALA A 303 1.38 3.76 -12.49
C ALA A 303 1.55 4.81 -13.59
N SER A 304 2.73 5.45 -13.66
CA SER A 304 3.04 6.47 -14.68
C SER A 304 3.19 5.87 -16.08
N GLU A 305 3.63 4.64 -16.19
CA GLU A 305 3.73 3.91 -17.47
C GLU A 305 2.35 3.52 -17.98
N GLU A 306 1.46 3.09 -17.09
CA GLU A 306 0.09 2.72 -17.45
C GLU A 306 -0.71 3.94 -17.93
N ASP A 307 -0.69 5.05 -17.17
CA ASP A 307 -1.29 6.32 -17.56
C ASP A 307 -0.53 7.51 -16.96
N VAL A 308 -0.12 8.44 -17.82
CA VAL A 308 0.53 9.71 -17.42
C VAL A 308 -0.30 10.49 -16.40
N LEU A 309 -1.64 10.35 -16.42
CA LEU A 309 -2.52 11.01 -15.45
C LEU A 309 -2.33 10.45 -14.03
N LEU A 310 -2.01 9.17 -13.87
CA LEU A 310 -1.70 8.57 -12.57
C LEU A 310 -0.36 9.04 -12.02
N GLY A 311 0.62 9.26 -12.89
CA GLY A 311 1.96 9.72 -12.47
C GLY A 311 1.99 11.08 -11.78
N GLY A 312 0.93 11.89 -11.91
CA GLY A 312 0.77 13.18 -11.23
C GLY A 312 -0.21 13.15 -10.05
N ASP A 313 -0.70 11.98 -9.69
CA ASP A 313 -1.67 11.80 -8.62
C ASP A 313 -1.01 11.30 -7.33
N SER A 314 -1.77 11.24 -6.23
CA SER A 314 -1.30 10.75 -4.94
C SER A 314 -2.25 9.69 -4.41
N TYR A 315 -1.70 8.75 -3.68
CA TYR A 315 -2.45 7.73 -2.96
C TYR A 315 -3.37 8.38 -1.92
N ALA A 316 -4.61 7.91 -1.83
CA ALA A 316 -5.52 8.27 -0.75
C ALA A 316 -5.95 7.04 0.05
N PHE A 317 -6.47 6.00 -0.60
CA PHE A 317 -6.90 4.77 0.06
C PHE A 317 -6.99 3.62 -0.94
N ALA A 318 -6.76 2.38 -0.47
CA ALA A 318 -7.02 1.19 -1.26
C ALA A 318 -7.69 0.11 -0.41
N TRP A 319 -8.41 -0.80 -1.05
CA TRP A 319 -9.01 -1.95 -0.39
C TRP A 319 -9.04 -3.14 -1.33
N GLU A 320 -9.01 -4.32 -0.76
CA GLU A 320 -9.13 -5.58 -1.49
C GLU A 320 -10.53 -6.19 -1.32
N ASN A 321 -11.05 -6.74 -2.40
CA ASN A 321 -12.24 -7.58 -2.41
C ASN A 321 -11.89 -9.07 -2.36
N SER A 322 -10.73 -9.40 -2.88
CA SER A 322 -10.09 -10.70 -2.80
C SER A 322 -8.57 -10.52 -2.83
N GLU A 323 -7.83 -11.57 -2.58
CA GLU A 323 -6.37 -11.51 -2.55
C GLU A 323 -5.80 -10.95 -3.86
N TYR A 324 -5.03 -9.85 -3.76
CA TYR A 324 -4.45 -9.08 -4.88
C TYR A 324 -5.46 -8.47 -5.86
N SER A 325 -6.74 -8.37 -5.51
CA SER A 325 -7.73 -7.75 -6.37
C SER A 325 -8.64 -6.81 -5.60
N GLY A 326 -8.85 -5.61 -6.13
CA GLY A 326 -9.64 -4.58 -5.46
C GLY A 326 -9.56 -3.23 -6.15
N PHE A 327 -9.69 -2.18 -5.37
CA PHE A 327 -9.68 -0.81 -5.86
C PHE A 327 -8.77 0.10 -5.03
N LEU A 328 -8.24 1.09 -5.72
CA LEU A 328 -7.51 2.22 -5.16
C LEU A 328 -8.27 3.50 -5.49
N ILE A 329 -8.31 4.44 -4.58
CA ILE A 329 -8.73 5.82 -4.85
C ILE A 329 -7.56 6.77 -4.67
N THR A 330 -7.42 7.72 -5.59
CA THR A 330 -6.39 8.75 -5.53
C THR A 330 -6.91 10.01 -4.85
N SER A 331 -6.02 10.90 -4.42
CA SER A 331 -6.39 12.18 -3.81
C SER A 331 -7.26 13.06 -4.71
N GLN A 332 -7.13 12.93 -6.02
CA GLN A 332 -7.96 13.63 -7.01
C GLN A 332 -9.30 12.93 -7.31
N GLY A 333 -9.57 11.77 -6.68
CA GLY A 333 -10.81 11.03 -6.85
C GLY A 333 -10.87 10.13 -8.09
N ARG A 334 -9.72 9.66 -8.61
CA ARG A 334 -9.70 8.57 -9.58
C ARG A 334 -9.88 7.25 -8.86
N ILE A 335 -10.76 6.43 -9.39
CA ILE A 335 -10.93 5.04 -8.97
C ILE A 335 -10.15 4.17 -9.95
N VAL A 336 -9.25 3.38 -9.40
CA VAL A 336 -8.34 2.50 -10.13
C VAL A 336 -8.59 1.09 -9.63
N SER A 337 -8.93 0.16 -10.49
CA SER A 337 -8.95 -1.26 -10.15
C SER A 337 -7.55 -1.83 -10.20
N PHE A 338 -7.30 -2.85 -9.41
CA PHE A 338 -6.10 -3.68 -9.51
C PHE A 338 -6.48 -5.15 -9.44
N GLU A 339 -5.79 -5.95 -10.23
CA GLU A 339 -5.96 -7.41 -10.33
C GLU A 339 -4.60 -8.08 -10.35
N PRO A 340 -4.50 -9.39 -9.96
CA PRO A 340 -3.24 -10.12 -10.09
C PRO A 340 -2.71 -9.99 -11.51
N ALA A 341 -1.45 -9.58 -11.64
CA ALA A 341 -0.80 -9.52 -12.94
C ALA A 341 -0.94 -10.91 -13.60
N ASN A 342 -1.56 -10.97 -14.77
CA ASN A 342 -1.62 -12.20 -15.54
C ASN A 342 -0.18 -12.69 -15.68
N GLU A 343 0.03 -13.99 -15.35
CA GLU A 343 1.37 -14.61 -15.37
C GLU A 343 2.17 -14.04 -16.52
N ILE A 344 3.21 -13.29 -16.13
CA ILE A 344 4.25 -12.72 -16.96
C ILE A 344 3.95 -13.02 -18.42
N ASP A 345 3.49 -12.01 -19.14
CA ASP A 345 3.82 -11.93 -20.55
C ASP A 345 5.34 -12.07 -20.55
N ASP A 346 5.83 -13.32 -20.70
CA ASP A 346 7.26 -13.66 -20.72
C ASP A 346 7.84 -12.74 -21.76
N GLY A 347 8.30 -11.56 -21.29
CA GLY A 347 8.46 -10.32 -22.01
C GLY A 347 8.96 -10.68 -23.38
N ASP A 348 8.19 -10.44 -24.39
CA ASP A 348 8.37 -10.90 -25.77
C ASP A 348 9.86 -10.97 -26.06
N VAL A 349 10.45 -12.18 -25.87
CA VAL A 349 11.90 -12.35 -26.16
C VAL A 349 12.02 -11.81 -27.56
N PRO A 350 12.61 -10.63 -27.75
CA PRO A 350 12.37 -9.85 -28.97
C PRO A 350 12.60 -10.81 -30.12
N TYR A 351 11.59 -11.00 -30.95
CA TYR A 351 11.68 -11.98 -32.09
C TYR A 351 13.01 -11.91 -32.78
N VAL A 352 13.63 -10.72 -32.78
CA VAL A 352 14.99 -10.46 -33.24
C VAL A 352 16.01 -11.26 -32.44
N LEU A 353 15.87 -11.44 -31.14
CA LEU A 353 16.83 -12.19 -30.32
C LEU A 353 16.67 -13.70 -30.53
N VAL A 354 15.43 -14.20 -30.69
CA VAL A 354 15.15 -15.60 -31.07
C VAL A 354 15.73 -15.90 -32.43
N ILE A 355 15.53 -14.99 -33.42
CA ILE A 355 16.09 -15.13 -34.77
C ILE A 355 17.63 -15.08 -34.71
N LEU A 356 18.20 -14.20 -33.94
CA LEU A 356 19.64 -14.04 -33.78
C LEU A 356 20.28 -15.29 -33.15
N VAL A 357 19.66 -15.83 -32.08
CA VAL A 357 20.10 -17.09 -31.47
C VAL A 357 19.92 -18.26 -32.43
N ALA A 358 18.78 -18.36 -33.15
CA ALA A 358 18.51 -19.41 -34.12
C ALA A 358 19.47 -19.40 -35.30
N LEU A 359 20.01 -18.25 -35.69
CA LEU A 359 21.01 -18.12 -36.76
C LEU A 359 22.46 -18.26 -36.25
N CYS A 360 22.79 -17.66 -35.10
CA CYS A 360 24.14 -17.66 -34.56
C CYS A 360 24.58 -19.03 -34.04
N VAL A 361 23.70 -19.73 -33.30
CA VAL A 361 24.06 -21.04 -32.73
C VAL A 361 24.39 -22.06 -33.80
N PRO A 362 23.57 -22.31 -34.84
CA PRO A 362 23.94 -23.20 -35.94
C PRO A 362 25.16 -22.69 -36.71
N GLY A 363 25.31 -21.37 -36.89
CA GLY A 363 26.46 -20.76 -37.58
C GLY A 363 27.79 -21.05 -36.87
N VAL A 364 27.81 -20.96 -35.53
CA VAL A 364 28.97 -21.32 -34.72
C VAL A 364 29.28 -22.81 -34.81
N PHE A 365 28.27 -23.69 -34.76
CA PHE A 365 28.44 -25.13 -34.89
C PHE A 365 28.98 -25.50 -36.28
N ILE A 366 28.42 -24.93 -37.35
CA ILE A 366 28.89 -25.14 -38.73
C ILE A 366 30.33 -24.63 -38.88
N GLY A 367 30.64 -23.46 -38.30
CA GLY A 367 31.98 -22.90 -38.25
C GLY A 367 33.00 -23.80 -37.57
N LEU A 368 32.63 -24.37 -36.40
CA LEU A 368 33.48 -25.31 -35.67
C LEU A 368 33.70 -26.64 -36.42
N ILE A 369 32.64 -27.18 -37.06
CA ILE A 369 32.72 -28.39 -37.86
C ILE A 369 33.62 -28.12 -39.09
N TYR A 370 33.42 -26.99 -39.75
CA TYR A 370 34.28 -26.59 -40.90
C TYR A 370 35.75 -26.45 -40.48
N TRP A 371 36.02 -25.85 -39.32
CA TRP A 371 37.36 -25.62 -38.80
C TRP A 371 38.07 -26.93 -38.44
N ASN A 372 37.37 -27.90 -37.90
CA ASN A 372 37.93 -29.18 -37.48
C ASN A 372 37.97 -30.25 -38.62
N SER A 373 37.38 -29.96 -39.78
CA SER A 373 37.32 -30.90 -40.90
C SER A 373 38.19 -30.47 -42.09
N PRO A 374 39.42 -31.03 -42.26
CA PRO A 374 40.27 -30.73 -43.42
C PRO A 374 39.62 -31.09 -44.74
N TRP A 375 38.72 -32.06 -44.75
CA TRP A 375 37.96 -32.46 -45.93
C TRP A 375 36.97 -31.38 -46.41
N LEU A 376 36.22 -30.78 -45.49
CA LEU A 376 35.29 -29.68 -45.79
C LEU A 376 36.04 -28.44 -46.28
N GLN A 377 37.18 -28.11 -45.68
CA GLN A 377 38.02 -26.99 -46.12
C GLN A 377 38.52 -27.17 -47.54
N LYS A 378 38.97 -28.41 -47.91
CA LYS A 378 39.38 -28.72 -49.26
C LYS A 378 38.22 -28.64 -50.26
N LYS A 379 37.05 -29.15 -49.89
CA LYS A 379 35.85 -29.11 -50.75
C LYS A 379 35.38 -27.69 -51.02
N TYR A 380 35.40 -26.84 -50.04
CA TYR A 380 35.02 -25.42 -50.12
C TYR A 380 36.05 -24.62 -50.95
N ALA A 381 37.33 -24.83 -50.73
CA ALA A 381 38.40 -24.23 -51.54
C ALA A 381 38.31 -24.60 -53.01
N ASN A 382 37.90 -25.83 -53.33
CA ASN A 382 37.73 -26.30 -54.74
C ASN A 382 36.47 -25.67 -55.38
N LEU A 383 35.40 -25.38 -54.64
CA LEU A 383 34.20 -24.68 -55.14
C LEU A 383 34.55 -23.24 -55.58
N PHE A 384 35.31 -22.52 -54.75
CA PHE A 384 35.73 -21.14 -55.06
C PHE A 384 36.77 -21.08 -56.22
N LYS A 385 37.64 -22.11 -56.38
CA LYS A 385 38.55 -22.18 -57.50
C LYS A 385 37.81 -22.44 -58.84
N ARG A 386 36.71 -23.18 -58.79
CA ARG A 386 35.91 -23.49 -59.99
C ARG A 386 35.16 -22.28 -60.56
N ASN A 387 34.73 -21.33 -59.65
CA ASN A 387 34.09 -20.10 -60.08
C ASN A 387 35.05 -19.08 -60.72
N LYS A 388 36.35 -19.11 -60.39
CA LYS A 388 37.37 -18.24 -61.04
C LYS A 388 37.85 -18.70 -62.40
N SER A 389 37.56 -19.94 -62.80
CA SER A 389 37.96 -20.46 -64.12
C SER A 389 36.85 -20.36 -65.17
N GLY A 390 35.69 -19.79 -64.86
CA GLY A 390 34.59 -19.57 -65.80
C GLY A 390 34.54 -18.17 -66.44
N GLU A 391 35.42 -17.26 -65.99
CA GLU A 391 35.59 -15.93 -66.63
C GLU A 391 36.90 -15.89 -67.42
N LYS A 392 36.93 -16.55 -68.58
CA LYS A 392 37.86 -16.27 -69.67
C LYS A 392 37.10 -16.43 -70.96
#